data_52dcb1fe5bb66ae8f1751cdc4d3cc740
#
_entry.id   52dcb1fe5bb66ae8f1751cdc4d3cc740
#
_cell.length_a   1.000
_cell.length_b   1.000
_cell.length_c   1.000
_cell.angle_alpha   90.00
_cell.angle_beta   90.00
_cell.angle_gamma   90.00
#
_symmetry.space_group_name_H-M   'P 1'
#
loop_
_entity.id
_entity.type
_entity.pdbx_description
1 polymer ?
#
loop_
_entity_poly.entity_id
_entity_poly.type
_entity_poly.pdbx_seq_one_letter_code
_entity_poly.pdbx_strand_id
1 'polypeptide(L)'
;YFWNKLTLAHGCYWRKCSFCDISLDYIGRYEPEKASSLVDKMEQIAAQTGRNGFHFVDEAAPPALLKALSDEIIRRGLPFTWWGNIRFEKAFTADLVTRMAEAGCIAVTGGLEVASPRVLSLIEKGVTIPQVARVTRAFRDAGILVHAYLMYGFPTQTAQETVDSLEVVRQLFPLCGGKLGRQG
;
A
#
# COMPACT_ATOMS: atom_id res chain seq x y z
N TYR A 1 -6.77 16.49 -12.77
CA TYR A 1 -6.51 15.55 -11.66
C TYR A 1 -6.60 16.29 -10.32
N PHE A 2 -7.27 15.70 -9.33
CA PHE A 2 -7.48 16.32 -8.01
C PHE A 2 -6.32 16.07 -7.03
N TRP A 3 -5.38 15.19 -7.37
CA TRP A 3 -4.27 14.74 -6.53
C TRP A 3 -2.93 15.18 -7.11
N ASN A 4 -2.10 15.78 -6.25
CA ASN A 4 -0.69 15.97 -6.55
C ASN A 4 0.00 14.60 -6.54
N LYS A 5 0.94 14.38 -7.45
CA LYS A 5 1.70 13.12 -7.52
C LYS A 5 3.11 13.32 -7.00
N LEU A 6 3.57 12.42 -6.16
CA LEU A 6 4.91 12.44 -5.59
C LEU A 6 5.41 11.01 -5.42
N THR A 7 6.71 10.79 -5.63
CA THR A 7 7.39 9.53 -5.35
C THR A 7 8.19 9.68 -4.06
N LEU A 8 8.03 8.73 -3.12
CA LEU A 8 8.75 8.71 -1.84
C LEU A 8 10.10 8.01 -1.98
N ALA A 9 10.15 6.97 -2.82
CA ALA A 9 11.33 6.19 -3.09
C ALA A 9 11.32 5.72 -4.54
N HIS A 10 12.45 5.88 -5.23
CA HIS A 10 12.60 5.29 -6.55
C HIS A 10 12.76 3.78 -6.43
N GLY A 11 12.06 3.01 -7.26
CA GLY A 11 12.12 1.56 -7.33
C GLY A 11 11.47 0.81 -6.17
N CYS A 12 11.60 -0.50 -6.19
CA CYS A 12 11.00 -1.39 -5.20
C CYS A 12 12.05 -1.94 -4.24
N TYR A 13 11.85 -1.75 -2.93
CA TYR A 13 12.78 -2.26 -1.91
C TYR A 13 12.76 -3.79 -1.76
N TRP A 14 11.69 -4.47 -2.19
CA TRP A 14 11.58 -5.93 -2.08
C TRP A 14 12.36 -6.67 -3.16
N ARG A 15 12.14 -6.38 -4.41
CA ARG A 15 12.88 -6.88 -5.60
C ARG A 15 13.04 -8.40 -5.70
N LYS A 16 12.08 -9.20 -5.19
CA LYS A 16 12.15 -10.67 -5.17
C LYS A 16 10.98 -11.34 -5.89
N CYS A 17 9.95 -10.58 -6.28
CA CYS A 17 8.80 -11.17 -6.94
C CYS A 17 9.21 -11.74 -8.29
N SER A 18 8.93 -13.05 -8.53
CA SER A 18 9.35 -13.76 -9.73
C SER A 18 8.67 -13.27 -11.02
N PHE A 19 7.60 -12.50 -10.92
CA PHE A 19 6.90 -11.89 -12.05
C PHE A 19 7.37 -10.47 -12.37
N CYS A 20 8.18 -9.85 -11.50
CA CYS A 20 8.71 -8.51 -11.74
C CYS A 20 10.03 -8.57 -12.50
N ASP A 21 10.16 -7.75 -13.54
CA ASP A 21 11.43 -7.55 -14.22
C ASP A 21 12.31 -6.57 -13.47
N ILE A 22 13.14 -7.09 -12.57
CA ILE A 22 14.08 -6.29 -11.76
C ILE A 22 15.27 -5.76 -12.56
N SER A 23 15.41 -6.10 -13.85
CA SER A 23 16.42 -5.52 -14.72
C SER A 23 16.05 -4.09 -15.15
N LEU A 24 14.76 -3.74 -15.05
CA LEU A 24 14.29 -2.39 -15.31
C LEU A 24 14.74 -1.44 -14.20
N ASP A 25 15.40 -0.34 -14.57
CA ASP A 25 16.02 0.61 -13.64
C ASP A 25 15.00 1.15 -12.60
N TYR A 26 13.78 1.48 -13.05
CA TYR A 26 12.73 2.00 -12.16
C TYR A 26 12.18 0.96 -11.15
N ILE A 27 12.55 -0.32 -11.26
CA ILE A 27 12.24 -1.37 -10.28
C ILE A 27 13.49 -1.77 -9.51
N GLY A 28 14.60 -2.01 -10.24
CA GLY A 28 15.83 -2.58 -9.69
C GLY A 28 16.65 -1.63 -8.84
N ARG A 29 16.57 -0.32 -9.10
CA ARG A 29 17.30 0.70 -8.36
C ARG A 29 16.41 1.24 -7.23
N TYR A 30 16.81 1.03 -5.98
CA TYR A 30 16.05 1.51 -4.83
C TYR A 30 16.73 2.68 -4.15
N GLU A 31 16.07 3.85 -4.16
CA GLU A 31 16.59 5.10 -3.60
C GLU A 31 15.47 5.83 -2.84
N PRO A 32 15.40 5.68 -1.50
CA PRO A 32 14.44 6.41 -0.68
C PRO A 32 14.89 7.85 -0.44
N GLU A 33 13.95 8.78 -0.43
CA GLU A 33 14.20 10.15 0.01
C GLU A 33 14.10 10.30 1.54
N LYS A 34 14.56 11.44 2.06
CA LYS A 34 14.38 11.78 3.48
C LYS A 34 12.97 12.32 3.70
N ALA A 35 12.32 11.91 4.79
CA ALA A 35 10.97 12.33 5.12
C ALA A 35 10.82 13.87 5.20
N SER A 36 11.79 14.57 5.80
CA SER A 36 11.76 16.04 5.88
C SER A 36 11.77 16.69 4.49
N SER A 37 12.65 16.21 3.58
CA SER A 37 12.71 16.71 2.20
C SER A 37 11.42 16.42 1.42
N LEU A 38 10.80 15.27 1.67
CA LEU A 38 9.50 14.93 1.06
C LEU A 38 8.41 15.90 1.52
N VAL A 39 8.35 16.20 2.81
CA VAL A 39 7.37 17.15 3.35
C VAL A 39 7.63 18.56 2.84
N ASP A 40 8.90 19.01 2.71
CA ASP A 40 9.23 20.29 2.08
C ASP A 40 8.69 20.37 0.64
N LYS A 41 8.85 19.29 -0.14
CA LYS A 41 8.28 19.20 -1.50
C LYS A 41 6.75 19.22 -1.48
N MET A 42 6.12 18.54 -0.52
CA MET A 42 4.65 18.54 -0.38
C MET A 42 4.14 19.94 -0.09
N GLU A 43 4.77 20.69 0.82
CA GLU A 43 4.41 22.09 1.10
C GLU A 43 4.56 22.98 -0.12
N GLN A 44 5.69 22.85 -0.84
CA GLN A 44 5.93 23.61 -2.07
C GLN A 44 4.90 23.31 -3.16
N ILE A 45 4.58 22.04 -3.40
CA ILE A 45 3.58 21.60 -4.38
C ILE A 45 2.19 22.09 -3.96
N ALA A 46 1.83 21.99 -2.69
CA ALA A 46 0.55 22.47 -2.17
C ALA A 46 0.40 23.98 -2.36
N ALA A 47 1.45 24.76 -2.09
CA ALA A 47 1.47 26.21 -2.32
C ALA A 47 1.29 26.58 -3.81
N GLN A 48 1.93 25.80 -4.72
CA GLN A 48 1.85 26.04 -6.17
C GLN A 48 0.48 25.66 -6.75
N THR A 49 -0.13 24.58 -6.26
CA THR A 49 -1.36 24.01 -6.83
C THR A 49 -2.63 24.44 -6.10
N GLY A 50 -2.50 24.97 -4.88
CA GLY A 50 -3.63 25.23 -3.97
C GLY A 50 -4.32 23.97 -3.47
N ARG A 51 -3.65 22.79 -3.48
CA ARG A 51 -4.23 21.48 -3.15
C ARG A 51 -3.39 20.73 -2.13
N ASN A 52 -4.05 20.18 -1.11
CA ASN A 52 -3.43 19.43 -0.02
C ASN A 52 -3.56 17.90 -0.17
N GLY A 53 -4.04 17.42 -1.31
CA GLY A 53 -4.18 16.00 -1.60
C GLY A 53 -2.99 15.44 -2.37
N PHE A 54 -2.43 14.29 -1.93
CA PHE A 54 -1.28 13.64 -2.53
C PHE A 54 -1.53 12.17 -2.87
N HIS A 55 -1.07 11.76 -4.03
CA HIS A 55 -0.98 10.37 -4.43
C HIS A 55 0.50 9.99 -4.52
N PHE A 56 0.95 9.08 -3.66
CA PHE A 56 2.29 8.52 -3.73
C PHE A 56 2.32 7.41 -4.78
N VAL A 57 3.06 7.66 -5.87
CA VAL A 57 3.08 6.80 -7.07
C VAL A 57 4.21 5.76 -7.03
N ASP A 58 4.68 5.41 -5.85
CA ASP A 58 5.72 4.41 -5.64
C ASP A 58 5.28 3.02 -6.09
N GLU A 59 6.23 2.16 -6.44
CA GLU A 59 5.99 0.73 -6.65
C GLU A 59 5.57 0.05 -5.34
N ALA A 60 6.19 0.42 -4.24
CA ALA A 60 5.82 0.05 -2.88
C ALA A 60 6.48 0.99 -1.87
N ALA A 61 5.69 1.80 -1.17
CA ALA A 61 6.21 2.71 -0.15
C ALA A 61 6.72 1.93 1.08
N PRO A 62 7.96 2.16 1.52
CA PRO A 62 8.53 1.43 2.66
C PRO A 62 7.86 1.82 3.98
N PRO A 63 7.52 0.86 4.86
CA PRO A 63 6.87 1.16 6.14
C PRO A 63 7.64 2.14 7.03
N ALA A 64 8.96 2.01 7.08
CA ALA A 64 9.80 2.91 7.87
C ALA A 64 9.77 4.36 7.35
N LEU A 65 9.74 4.54 6.02
CA LEU A 65 9.64 5.86 5.42
C LEU A 65 8.25 6.47 5.63
N LEU A 66 7.19 5.66 5.50
CA LEU A 66 5.82 6.10 5.79
C LEU A 66 5.66 6.51 7.26
N LYS A 67 6.31 5.80 8.19
CA LYS A 67 6.36 6.21 9.60
C LYS A 67 7.01 7.59 9.75
N ALA A 68 8.22 7.76 9.22
CA ALA A 68 8.95 9.02 9.32
C ALA A 68 8.21 10.18 8.64
N LEU A 69 7.58 9.93 7.50
CA LEU A 69 6.74 10.90 6.79
C LEU A 69 5.53 11.31 7.64
N SER A 70 4.84 10.33 8.22
CA SER A 70 3.68 10.58 9.10
C SER A 70 4.07 11.41 10.32
N ASP A 71 5.19 11.04 10.98
CA ASP A 71 5.71 11.78 12.12
C ASP A 71 6.03 13.24 11.76
N GLU A 72 6.59 13.47 10.58
CA GLU A 72 6.96 14.81 10.12
C GLU A 72 5.73 15.66 9.74
N ILE A 73 4.74 15.09 9.07
CA ILE A 73 3.46 15.76 8.75
C ILE A 73 2.75 16.19 10.04
N ILE A 74 2.65 15.29 11.03
CA ILE A 74 2.03 15.58 12.32
C ILE A 74 2.81 16.66 13.08
N ARG A 75 4.14 16.54 13.15
CA ARG A 75 5.01 17.50 13.82
C ARG A 75 4.85 18.92 13.28
N ARG A 76 4.66 19.07 11.96
CA ARG A 76 4.44 20.36 11.29
C ARG A 76 2.98 20.83 11.35
N GLY A 77 2.03 20.00 11.77
CA GLY A 77 0.60 20.32 11.80
C GLY A 77 -0.01 20.55 10.42
N LEU A 78 0.46 19.82 9.41
CA LEU A 78 0.06 20.03 8.01
C LEU A 78 -1.26 19.32 7.69
N PRO A 79 -2.22 20.00 7.01
CA PRO A 79 -3.53 19.45 6.70
C PRO A 79 -3.52 18.62 5.40
N PHE A 80 -2.54 17.74 5.25
CA PHE A 80 -2.42 16.92 4.06
C PHE A 80 -3.33 15.70 4.13
N THR A 81 -3.82 15.29 2.95
CA THR A 81 -4.53 14.03 2.74
C THR A 81 -3.79 13.24 1.69
N TRP A 82 -3.57 11.95 1.93
CA TRP A 82 -2.76 11.17 1.00
C TRP A 82 -3.16 9.69 0.93
N TRP A 83 -2.76 9.06 -0.16
CA TRP A 83 -2.85 7.63 -0.38
C TRP A 83 -1.68 7.14 -1.24
N GLY A 84 -1.41 5.84 -1.21
CA GLY A 84 -0.29 5.29 -1.98
C GLY A 84 -0.22 3.78 -1.97
N ASN A 85 0.76 3.25 -2.71
CA ASN A 85 0.98 1.82 -2.86
C ASN A 85 1.87 1.27 -1.75
N ILE A 86 1.48 0.14 -1.19
CA ILE A 86 2.21 -0.58 -0.15
C ILE A 86 2.34 -2.07 -0.48
N ARG A 87 3.13 -2.77 0.31
CA ARG A 87 3.10 -4.23 0.42
C ARG A 87 2.48 -4.58 1.76
N PHE A 88 1.62 -5.61 1.83
CA PHE A 88 0.97 -6.02 3.09
C PHE A 88 1.95 -6.70 4.05
N GLU A 89 2.92 -5.96 4.55
CA GLU A 89 3.99 -6.44 5.40
C GLU A 89 3.65 -6.39 6.89
N LYS A 90 4.28 -7.31 7.65
CA LYS A 90 4.10 -7.36 9.11
C LYS A 90 4.50 -6.07 9.84
N ALA A 91 5.30 -5.23 9.21
CA ALA A 91 5.72 -3.94 9.75
C ALA A 91 4.58 -2.92 9.86
N PHE A 92 3.47 -3.10 9.13
CA PHE A 92 2.25 -2.33 9.33
C PHE A 92 1.50 -2.79 10.57
N THR A 93 2.03 -2.40 11.73
CA THR A 93 1.39 -2.61 13.04
C THR A 93 0.21 -1.64 13.23
N ALA A 94 -0.68 -1.94 14.20
CA ALA A 94 -1.78 -1.03 14.53
C ALA A 94 -1.28 0.38 14.87
N ASP A 95 -0.18 0.50 15.63
CA ASP A 95 0.40 1.80 16.00
C ASP A 95 0.87 2.60 14.78
N LEU A 96 1.59 1.95 13.84
CA LEU A 96 2.03 2.61 12.61
C LEU A 96 0.82 3.05 11.77
N VAL A 97 -0.17 2.18 11.62
CA VAL A 97 -1.35 2.46 10.80
C VAL A 97 -2.19 3.59 11.42
N THR A 98 -2.35 3.62 12.74
CA THR A 98 -2.99 4.74 13.46
C THR A 98 -2.23 6.04 13.20
N ARG A 99 -0.91 6.00 13.28
CA ARG A 99 -0.05 7.15 13.01
C ARG A 99 -0.20 7.67 11.57
N MET A 100 -0.32 6.75 10.60
CA MET A 100 -0.60 7.11 9.20
C MET A 100 -1.97 7.78 9.06
N ALA A 101 -3.01 7.28 9.73
CA ALA A 101 -4.34 7.90 9.74
C ALA A 101 -4.30 9.32 10.31
N GLU A 102 -3.63 9.53 11.44
CA GLU A 102 -3.42 10.85 12.05
C GLU A 102 -2.69 11.82 11.11
N ALA A 103 -1.77 11.32 10.30
CA ALA A 103 -1.05 12.08 9.28
C ALA A 103 -1.84 12.30 7.97
N GLY A 104 -3.13 11.92 7.94
CA GLY A 104 -4.02 12.13 6.80
C GLY A 104 -3.99 11.05 5.72
N CYS A 105 -3.49 9.84 6.01
CA CYS A 105 -3.64 8.69 5.12
C CYS A 105 -5.12 8.28 5.06
N ILE A 106 -5.70 8.28 3.87
CA ILE A 106 -7.11 7.89 3.67
C ILE A 106 -7.27 6.53 2.99
N ALA A 107 -6.28 6.10 2.24
CA ALA A 107 -6.32 4.85 1.51
C ALA A 107 -4.92 4.29 1.26
N VAL A 108 -4.86 2.98 1.13
CA VAL A 108 -3.67 2.27 0.64
C VAL A 108 -4.06 1.25 -0.43
N THR A 109 -3.16 1.06 -1.37
CA THR A 109 -3.27 0.03 -2.41
C THR A 109 -2.15 -0.97 -2.25
N GLY A 110 -2.42 -2.27 -2.35
CA GLY A 110 -1.39 -3.28 -2.21
C GLY A 110 -1.66 -4.55 -3.02
N GLY A 111 -0.60 -5.21 -3.45
CA GLY A 111 -0.69 -6.49 -4.15
C GLY A 111 -0.91 -7.64 -3.16
N LEU A 112 -2.11 -8.23 -3.13
CA LEU A 112 -2.34 -9.58 -2.61
C LEU A 112 -1.91 -10.59 -3.66
N GLU A 113 -2.10 -10.26 -4.92
CA GLU A 113 -1.89 -11.05 -6.13
C GLU A 113 -2.82 -12.27 -6.18
N VAL A 114 -2.62 -13.22 -5.29
CA VAL A 114 -3.40 -14.46 -5.26
C VAL A 114 -3.53 -14.95 -3.82
N ALA A 115 -4.71 -15.44 -3.45
CA ALA A 115 -4.93 -16.01 -2.11
C ALA A 115 -4.69 -17.53 -2.06
N SER A 116 -3.61 -17.99 -2.69
CA SER A 116 -3.11 -19.38 -2.65
C SER A 116 -1.73 -19.40 -2.02
N PRO A 117 -1.51 -20.10 -0.89
CA PRO A 117 -0.19 -20.19 -0.25
C PRO A 117 0.89 -20.73 -1.17
N ARG A 118 0.56 -21.74 -2.00
CA ARG A 118 1.48 -22.33 -2.97
C ARG A 118 1.92 -21.29 -4.01
N VAL A 119 0.96 -20.60 -4.62
CA VAL A 119 1.27 -19.60 -5.66
C VAL A 119 1.97 -18.39 -5.07
N LEU A 120 1.60 -17.92 -3.86
CA LEU A 120 2.32 -16.86 -3.14
C LEU A 120 3.79 -17.21 -2.90
N SER A 121 4.08 -18.48 -2.61
CA SER A 121 5.46 -18.97 -2.48
C SER A 121 6.19 -18.94 -3.81
N LEU A 122 5.55 -19.38 -4.92
CA LEU A 122 6.15 -19.39 -6.26
C LEU A 122 6.46 -17.96 -6.77
N ILE A 123 5.61 -17.00 -6.47
CA ILE A 123 5.83 -15.60 -6.86
C ILE A 123 6.80 -14.86 -5.93
N GLU A 124 7.29 -15.49 -4.88
CA GLU A 124 8.23 -14.90 -3.91
C GLU A 124 7.75 -13.55 -3.34
N LYS A 125 6.44 -13.41 -3.18
CA LYS A 125 5.83 -12.17 -2.69
C LYS A 125 6.26 -11.81 -1.27
N GLY A 126 6.61 -12.82 -0.44
CA GLY A 126 7.05 -12.61 0.94
C GLY A 126 5.93 -12.19 1.90
N VAL A 127 4.67 -12.43 1.54
CA VAL A 127 3.51 -12.23 2.39
C VAL A 127 2.71 -13.52 2.52
N THR A 128 1.93 -13.65 3.59
CA THR A 128 1.03 -14.78 3.82
C THR A 128 -0.41 -14.29 3.97
N ILE A 129 -1.39 -15.13 3.67
CA ILE A 129 -2.80 -14.77 3.79
C ILE A 129 -3.15 -14.31 5.21
N PRO A 130 -2.75 -15.01 6.30
CA PRO A 130 -3.00 -14.53 7.66
C PRO A 130 -2.35 -13.17 7.97
N GLN A 131 -1.16 -12.90 7.40
CA GLN A 131 -0.51 -11.60 7.53
C GLN A 131 -1.31 -10.49 6.82
N VAL A 132 -1.73 -10.74 5.59
CA VAL A 132 -2.58 -9.80 4.84
C VAL A 132 -3.86 -9.51 5.63
N ALA A 133 -4.53 -10.54 6.16
CA ALA A 133 -5.73 -10.37 6.97
C ALA A 133 -5.50 -9.48 8.21
N ARG A 134 -4.38 -9.65 8.92
CA ARG A 134 -4.04 -8.78 10.07
C ARG A 134 -3.78 -7.34 9.65
N VAL A 135 -3.01 -7.14 8.60
CA VAL A 135 -2.64 -5.81 8.10
C VAL A 135 -3.86 -5.05 7.58
N THR A 136 -4.68 -5.70 6.76
CA THR A 136 -5.91 -5.07 6.23
C THR A 136 -6.91 -4.74 7.34
N ARG A 137 -6.98 -5.58 8.38
CA ARG A 137 -7.78 -5.27 9.59
C ARG A 137 -7.25 -4.02 10.30
N ALA A 138 -5.94 -3.89 10.49
CA ALA A 138 -5.36 -2.70 11.13
C ALA A 138 -5.70 -1.42 10.35
N PHE A 139 -5.59 -1.44 9.03
CA PHE A 139 -5.99 -0.30 8.20
C PHE A 139 -7.49 0.02 8.31
N ARG A 140 -8.35 -0.99 8.25
CA ARG A 140 -9.79 -0.81 8.43
C ARG A 140 -10.13 -0.20 9.78
N ASP A 141 -9.53 -0.72 10.85
CA ASP A 141 -9.82 -0.30 12.22
C ASP A 141 -9.34 1.15 12.47
N ALA A 142 -8.34 1.63 11.71
CA ALA A 142 -7.89 3.02 11.67
C ALA A 142 -8.68 3.91 10.67
N GLY A 143 -9.70 3.37 9.99
CA GLY A 143 -10.52 4.12 9.03
C GLY A 143 -9.86 4.33 7.66
N ILE A 144 -8.75 3.66 7.36
CA ILE A 144 -8.05 3.74 6.08
C ILE A 144 -8.63 2.71 5.11
N LEU A 145 -9.01 3.14 3.92
CA LEU A 145 -9.49 2.26 2.86
C LEU A 145 -8.36 1.38 2.31
N VAL A 146 -8.68 0.13 2.02
CA VAL A 146 -7.71 -0.81 1.42
C VAL A 146 -8.22 -1.27 0.07
N HIS A 147 -7.40 -1.11 -0.96
CA HIS A 147 -7.57 -1.70 -2.28
C HIS A 147 -6.51 -2.78 -2.51
N ALA A 148 -6.93 -3.99 -2.83
CA ALA A 148 -6.03 -5.11 -3.08
C ALA A 148 -6.01 -5.46 -4.57
N TYR A 149 -4.82 -5.49 -5.17
CA TYR A 149 -4.64 -6.03 -6.53
C TYR A 149 -4.65 -7.55 -6.50
N LEU A 150 -5.30 -8.13 -7.51
CA LEU A 150 -5.35 -9.56 -7.75
C LEU A 150 -4.81 -9.87 -9.14
N MET A 151 -4.13 -11.00 -9.25
CA MET A 151 -3.58 -11.53 -10.49
C MET A 151 -4.11 -12.95 -10.72
N TYR A 152 -4.47 -13.25 -11.95
CA TYR A 152 -4.99 -14.56 -12.35
C TYR A 152 -4.12 -15.16 -13.44
N GLY A 153 -4.10 -16.50 -13.50
CA GLY A 153 -3.41 -17.22 -14.56
C GLY A 153 -1.89 -17.22 -14.40
N PHE A 154 -1.38 -17.14 -13.15
CA PHE A 154 0.05 -17.36 -12.93
C PHE A 154 0.45 -18.76 -13.43
N PRO A 155 1.64 -18.91 -14.05
CA PRO A 155 2.11 -20.22 -14.54
C PRO A 155 1.97 -21.30 -13.47
N THR A 156 1.39 -22.45 -13.84
CA THR A 156 1.03 -23.59 -12.97
C THR A 156 -0.17 -23.38 -12.03
N GLN A 157 -0.80 -22.23 -11.99
CA GLN A 157 -2.04 -22.02 -11.24
C GLN A 157 -3.17 -22.84 -11.89
N THR A 158 -3.85 -23.66 -11.07
CA THR A 158 -4.99 -24.45 -11.53
C THR A 158 -6.29 -23.64 -11.48
N ALA A 159 -7.31 -24.05 -12.23
CA ALA A 159 -8.64 -23.46 -12.15
C ALA A 159 -9.23 -23.56 -10.74
N GLN A 160 -9.03 -24.70 -10.05
CA GLN A 160 -9.49 -24.87 -8.67
C GLN A 160 -8.82 -23.91 -7.73
N GLU A 161 -7.49 -23.70 -7.83
CA GLU A 161 -6.80 -22.71 -7.01
C GLU A 161 -7.29 -21.28 -7.25
N THR A 162 -7.73 -20.97 -8.46
CA THR A 162 -8.35 -19.66 -8.75
C THR A 162 -9.67 -19.52 -8.02
N VAL A 163 -10.54 -20.54 -8.05
CA VAL A 163 -11.83 -20.54 -7.34
C VAL A 163 -11.60 -20.44 -5.83
N ASP A 164 -10.71 -21.26 -5.29
CA ASP A 164 -10.38 -21.24 -3.85
C ASP A 164 -9.80 -19.88 -3.41
N SER A 165 -8.96 -19.28 -4.24
CA SER A 165 -8.40 -17.96 -4.02
C SER A 165 -9.48 -16.87 -3.99
N LEU A 166 -10.46 -16.92 -4.89
CA LEU A 166 -11.60 -16.00 -4.89
C LEU A 166 -12.45 -16.14 -3.63
N GLU A 167 -12.68 -17.36 -3.15
CA GLU A 167 -13.42 -17.59 -1.90
C GLU A 167 -12.68 -17.01 -0.69
N VAL A 168 -11.36 -17.19 -0.62
CA VAL A 168 -10.55 -16.55 0.43
C VAL A 168 -10.62 -15.03 0.35
N VAL A 169 -10.53 -14.44 -0.86
CA VAL A 169 -10.69 -12.99 -1.07
C VAL A 169 -12.06 -12.53 -0.59
N ARG A 170 -13.13 -13.26 -0.92
CA ARG A 170 -14.49 -12.96 -0.45
C ARG A 170 -14.59 -12.93 1.08
N GLN A 171 -13.91 -13.85 1.76
CA GLN A 171 -13.85 -13.89 3.23
C GLN A 171 -13.03 -12.73 3.80
N LEU A 172 -11.97 -12.30 3.11
CA LEU A 172 -11.15 -11.14 3.50
C LEU A 172 -11.86 -9.79 3.28
N PHE A 173 -12.82 -9.72 2.37
CA PHE A 173 -13.49 -8.47 1.97
C PHE A 173 -14.09 -7.68 3.14
N PRO A 174 -14.77 -8.29 4.15
CA PRO A 174 -15.23 -7.58 5.33
C PRO A 174 -14.08 -6.97 6.14
N LEU A 175 -12.88 -7.55 6.05
CA LEU A 175 -11.67 -7.06 6.73
C LEU A 175 -11.07 -5.82 6.04
N CYS A 176 -11.39 -5.62 4.77
CA CYS A 176 -10.86 -4.52 3.95
C CYS A 176 -11.73 -3.25 3.98
N GLY A 177 -12.76 -3.20 4.81
CA GLY A 177 -13.55 -1.98 5.06
C GLY A 177 -14.62 -1.65 4.02
N GLY A 178 -15.03 -2.61 3.21
CA GLY A 178 -16.15 -2.45 2.28
C GLY A 178 -17.48 -2.34 3.03
N LYS A 179 -17.89 -1.16 3.46
CA LYS A 179 -19.31 -0.86 3.67
C LYS A 179 -19.93 -0.78 2.27
N LEU A 180 -20.45 -1.89 1.79
CA LEU A 180 -21.55 -1.84 0.83
C LEU A 180 -22.70 -1.11 1.54
N GLY A 181 -22.92 0.13 1.15
CA GLY A 181 -24.08 0.87 1.60
C GLY A 181 -25.33 0.03 1.30
N ARG A 182 -25.97 -0.48 2.35
CA ARG A 182 -27.37 -0.84 2.26
C ARG A 182 -28.11 0.47 2.06
N GLN A 183 -28.43 0.78 0.81
CA GLN A 183 -29.53 1.69 0.54
C GLN A 183 -30.78 0.88 0.83
N GLY A 184 -31.45 1.20 1.94
CA GLY A 184 -32.84 0.85 2.21
C GLY A 184 -33.75 1.76 1.42
#